data_b531e5ed8058a1413dedb197fe5108df
#
_entry.id   b531e5ed8058a1413dedb197fe5108df
#
_cell.length_a   1.000
_cell.length_b   1.000
_cell.length_c   1.000
_cell.angle_alpha   90.00
_cell.angle_beta   90.00
_cell.angle_gamma   90.00
#
_symmetry.space_group_name_H-M   'P 1'
#
loop_
_entity.id
_entity.type
_entity.pdbx_description
1 polymer ?
#
loop_
_entity_poly.entity_id
_entity_poly.type
_entity_poly.pdbx_seq_one_letter_code
_entity_poly.pdbx_strand_id
1 'polypeptide(L)'
;MFTVLGCSNGSNSTAKKASKKMTAATLPLDLNRRDAFHLLGTDVSTAKTAKQALQGAGLAGWNVRKTPLTTNATVNIGGEEMAFELDVPGQFASTYTNPETGMPEVLGVVGNTYVPIQNEAHADLLDAIVDESGAHFESAAKMRGGRDVFVTMKLNSQMLVGGVDPVDLYLAAFNSHDGQSSFKLAITNTRVFCSNQQAAVMRDAKSKFSIRHTAGSGSLITEAREALKLTFAYNAQFEAAAEKMIQTTMTDAAFAELVKDFWDVPEDAAKAVQTRDANRREQLEWLFADASTNDNIRGTAWAAYQSFTEYVDHYAPTVLGKSDSIESARALRVLTGATAFDVKNLAFQKIMATV
;
A
#
# COMPACT_ATOMS: atom_id res chain seq x y z
N MET A 1 72.95 34.91 6.76
CA MET A 1 73.37 33.51 6.46
C MET A 1 72.37 32.58 7.12
N PHE A 2 71.33 32.22 6.41
CA PHE A 2 70.52 31.05 6.68
C PHE A 2 69.62 30.82 5.47
N THR A 3 69.82 29.69 4.87
CA THR A 3 69.30 29.17 3.63
C THR A 3 67.83 28.74 3.81
N VAL A 4 66.96 29.19 2.94
CA VAL A 4 65.57 28.72 2.87
C VAL A 4 65.52 27.61 1.81
N LEU A 5 65.24 26.40 2.24
CA LEU A 5 64.95 25.25 1.39
C LEU A 5 63.46 25.25 1.02
N GLY A 6 63.17 25.32 -0.27
CA GLY A 6 61.82 25.18 -0.80
C GLY A 6 61.35 23.74 -0.70
N CYS A 7 60.09 23.56 -0.28
CA CYS A 7 59.35 22.32 -0.42
C CYS A 7 58.29 22.49 -1.53
N SER A 8 58.43 21.63 -2.54
CA SER A 8 57.59 21.51 -3.70
C SER A 8 56.17 21.05 -3.33
N ASN A 9 55.16 21.74 -3.83
CA ASN A 9 53.79 21.31 -3.86
C ASN A 9 53.62 20.10 -4.76
N GLY A 10 53.49 18.92 -4.12
CA GLY A 10 53.04 17.69 -4.79
C GLY A 10 51.51 17.60 -4.73
N SER A 11 50.98 17.58 -5.92
CA SER A 11 49.56 17.39 -6.27
C SER A 11 48.81 16.34 -5.43
N ASN A 12 47.83 16.75 -4.69
CA ASN A 12 46.84 15.88 -4.07
C ASN A 12 45.47 16.06 -4.78
N SER A 13 45.41 15.67 -6.06
CA SER A 13 44.19 15.78 -6.88
C SER A 13 43.46 14.44 -7.09
N THR A 14 43.89 13.36 -6.41
CA THR A 14 43.31 12.02 -6.59
C THR A 14 42.48 11.51 -5.43
N ALA A 15 42.40 12.22 -4.30
CA ALA A 15 41.61 11.77 -3.14
C ALA A 15 40.16 12.34 -3.07
N LYS A 16 39.73 13.19 -4.02
CA LYS A 16 38.38 13.80 -4.02
C LYS A 16 37.37 13.13 -4.95
N LYS A 17 37.70 12.01 -5.62
CA LYS A 17 36.77 11.30 -6.52
C LYS A 17 36.15 10.02 -5.93
N ALA A 18 36.41 9.66 -4.69
CA ALA A 18 35.90 8.43 -4.07
C ALA A 18 34.74 8.63 -3.08
N SER A 19 34.17 9.82 -2.97
CA SER A 19 32.85 10.01 -2.33
C SER A 19 31.78 9.95 -3.41
N LYS A 20 31.73 8.83 -4.15
CA LYS A 20 30.54 8.50 -4.93
C LYS A 20 29.41 8.32 -3.91
N LYS A 21 28.37 9.19 -3.98
CA LYS A 21 27.11 9.00 -3.25
C LYS A 21 26.78 7.52 -3.32
N MET A 22 26.71 6.85 -2.16
CA MET A 22 26.09 5.53 -2.08
C MET A 22 24.67 5.71 -2.64
N THR A 23 24.39 5.10 -3.78
CA THR A 23 23.03 5.02 -4.30
C THR A 23 22.20 4.21 -3.34
N ALA A 24 20.89 4.40 -3.31
CA ALA A 24 19.99 3.63 -2.43
C ALA A 24 20.20 2.11 -2.57
N ALA A 25 20.67 1.65 -3.75
CA ALA A 25 21.02 0.27 -4.06
C ALA A 25 22.14 -0.34 -3.19
N THR A 26 23.01 0.48 -2.59
CA THR A 26 24.15 0.00 -1.76
C THR A 26 23.85 0.00 -0.26
N LEU A 27 22.64 0.37 0.15
CA LEU A 27 22.23 0.28 1.55
C LEU A 27 22.02 -1.19 1.93
N PRO A 28 22.51 -1.62 3.12
CA PRO A 28 22.24 -2.96 3.63
C PRO A 28 20.75 -3.22 3.69
N LEU A 29 20.33 -4.41 3.28
CA LEU A 29 18.94 -4.82 3.40
C LEU A 29 18.57 -4.88 4.88
N ASP A 30 17.60 -4.08 5.30
CA ASP A 30 17.01 -4.18 6.61
C ASP A 30 15.96 -5.31 6.60
N LEU A 31 16.33 -6.48 7.11
CA LEU A 31 15.46 -7.63 7.23
C LEU A 31 14.34 -7.44 8.28
N ASN A 32 14.38 -6.36 9.08
CA ASN A 32 13.31 -6.00 9.99
C ASN A 32 12.22 -5.14 9.32
N ARG A 33 12.30 -4.94 8.01
CA ARG A 33 11.24 -4.24 7.28
C ARG A 33 9.91 -4.94 7.47
N ARG A 34 8.86 -4.14 7.52
CA ARG A 34 7.48 -4.59 7.60
C ARG A 34 6.77 -4.26 6.29
N ASP A 35 5.80 -5.08 5.91
CA ASP A 35 4.87 -4.69 4.84
C ASP A 35 4.04 -3.46 5.26
N ALA A 36 3.33 -2.88 4.29
CA ALA A 36 2.62 -1.62 4.51
C ALA A 36 1.51 -1.73 5.58
N PHE A 37 0.86 -2.88 5.72
CA PHE A 37 -0.19 -3.08 6.72
C PHE A 37 0.38 -3.17 8.13
N HIS A 38 1.48 -3.91 8.29
CA HIS A 38 2.14 -4.03 9.60
C HIS A 38 2.91 -2.76 10.00
N LEU A 39 3.37 -1.98 9.00
CA LEU A 39 4.05 -0.72 9.29
C LEU A 39 3.09 0.35 9.80
N LEU A 40 1.89 0.45 9.20
CA LEU A 40 0.88 1.44 9.56
C LEU A 40 -0.07 0.95 10.64
N GLY A 41 -0.24 -0.37 10.76
CA GLY A 41 -1.22 -1.00 11.62
C GLY A 41 -0.76 -1.21 13.04
N THR A 42 -1.73 -1.18 13.94
CA THR A 42 -1.61 -1.74 15.29
C THR A 42 -1.76 -3.25 15.19
N ASP A 43 -0.90 -3.99 15.86
CA ASP A 43 -1.02 -5.44 16.01
C ASP A 43 -2.29 -5.77 16.81
N VAL A 44 -3.19 -6.51 16.18
CA VAL A 44 -4.45 -6.98 16.76
C VAL A 44 -4.58 -8.50 16.69
N SER A 45 -3.46 -9.22 16.53
CA SER A 45 -3.41 -10.68 16.36
C SER A 45 -3.98 -11.46 17.55
N THR A 46 -4.05 -10.85 18.73
CA THR A 46 -4.67 -11.44 19.92
C THR A 46 -6.20 -11.29 19.96
N ALA A 47 -6.78 -10.45 19.10
CA ALA A 47 -8.22 -10.25 19.02
C ALA A 47 -8.94 -11.52 18.54
N LYS A 48 -10.04 -11.88 19.19
CA LYS A 48 -10.88 -13.01 18.82
C LYS A 48 -12.10 -12.62 18.02
N THR A 49 -12.43 -11.33 18.01
CA THR A 49 -13.55 -10.76 17.26
C THR A 49 -13.15 -9.46 16.60
N ALA A 50 -13.83 -9.10 15.51
CA ALA A 50 -13.65 -7.83 14.82
C ALA A 50 -13.83 -6.63 15.75
N LYS A 51 -14.77 -6.71 16.68
CA LYS A 51 -14.98 -5.68 17.69
C LYS A 51 -13.75 -5.49 18.57
N GLN A 52 -13.12 -6.57 19.01
CA GLN A 52 -11.87 -6.50 19.80
C GLN A 52 -10.73 -5.92 18.96
N ALA A 53 -10.60 -6.33 17.69
CA ALA A 53 -9.61 -5.79 16.77
C ALA A 53 -9.78 -4.27 16.57
N LEU A 54 -11.02 -3.82 16.31
CA LEU A 54 -11.34 -2.40 16.18
C LEU A 54 -11.05 -1.61 17.47
N GLN A 55 -11.38 -2.17 18.63
CA GLN A 55 -11.09 -1.54 19.93
C GLN A 55 -9.57 -1.44 20.17
N GLY A 56 -8.83 -2.52 19.92
CA GLY A 56 -7.37 -2.56 20.08
C GLY A 56 -6.63 -1.55 19.20
N ALA A 57 -7.18 -1.25 18.03
CA ALA A 57 -6.62 -0.25 17.10
C ALA A 57 -7.20 1.17 17.25
N GLY A 58 -8.05 1.44 18.26
CA GLY A 58 -8.67 2.75 18.46
C GLY A 58 -9.65 3.15 17.35
N LEU A 59 -10.24 2.17 16.67
CA LEU A 59 -11.18 2.37 15.57
C LEU A 59 -12.65 2.24 15.99
N ALA A 60 -12.93 1.76 17.20
CA ALA A 60 -14.27 1.59 17.72
C ALA A 60 -14.81 2.90 18.33
N GLY A 61 -16.14 3.05 18.31
CA GLY A 61 -16.85 4.14 18.99
C GLY A 61 -16.72 5.51 18.31
N TRP A 62 -16.36 5.56 17.05
CA TRP A 62 -16.14 6.83 16.34
C TRP A 62 -17.40 7.67 16.16
N ASN A 63 -18.58 7.06 16.13
CA ASN A 63 -19.84 7.76 15.90
C ASN A 63 -19.76 8.67 14.66
N VAL A 64 -19.41 8.08 13.51
CA VAL A 64 -19.31 8.82 12.24
C VAL A 64 -20.68 9.33 11.84
N ARG A 65 -20.79 10.63 11.54
CA ARG A 65 -22.06 11.30 11.26
C ARG A 65 -21.92 12.40 10.24
N LYS A 66 -23.04 12.80 9.64
CA LYS A 66 -23.13 13.99 8.78
C LYS A 66 -23.46 15.20 9.65
N THR A 67 -22.70 16.27 9.49
CA THR A 67 -22.93 17.56 10.12
C THR A 67 -23.13 18.60 9.02
N PRO A 68 -24.14 19.48 9.09
CA PRO A 68 -24.32 20.57 8.12
C PRO A 68 -23.02 21.36 7.94
N LEU A 69 -22.73 21.75 6.70
CA LEU A 69 -21.59 22.57 6.38
C LEU A 69 -22.04 24.00 6.21
N THR A 70 -21.43 24.91 6.97
CA THR A 70 -21.71 26.35 6.91
C THR A 70 -20.50 27.12 6.41
N THR A 71 -20.72 28.34 5.93
CA THR A 71 -19.68 29.29 5.55
C THR A 71 -20.01 30.67 6.11
N ASN A 72 -18.98 31.50 6.36
CA ASN A 72 -19.17 32.88 6.76
C ASN A 72 -19.03 33.78 5.53
N ALA A 73 -20.03 34.64 5.27
CA ALA A 73 -20.00 35.65 4.28
C ALA A 73 -19.97 37.04 4.96
N THR A 74 -19.06 37.88 4.55
CA THR A 74 -18.96 39.31 5.05
C THR A 74 -19.56 40.24 4.04
N VAL A 75 -20.45 41.12 4.47
CA VAL A 75 -21.09 42.15 3.64
C VAL A 75 -20.93 43.51 4.34
N ASN A 76 -20.58 44.55 3.58
CA ASN A 76 -20.55 45.92 4.08
C ASN A 76 -21.97 46.53 4.00
N ILE A 77 -22.53 46.87 5.13
CA ILE A 77 -23.85 47.49 5.24
C ILE A 77 -23.69 48.83 5.96
N GLY A 78 -23.86 49.91 5.22
CA GLY A 78 -23.77 51.27 5.78
C GLY A 78 -22.37 51.69 6.26
N GLY A 79 -21.30 51.05 5.78
CA GLY A 79 -19.92 51.29 6.16
C GLY A 79 -19.38 50.40 7.24
N GLU A 80 -20.19 49.48 7.77
CA GLU A 80 -19.79 48.45 8.75
C GLU A 80 -19.74 47.06 8.11
N GLU A 81 -18.68 46.29 8.41
CA GLU A 81 -18.58 44.91 7.98
C GLU A 81 -19.39 44.01 8.92
N MET A 82 -20.35 43.29 8.35
CA MET A 82 -21.19 42.31 9.07
C MET A 82 -20.93 40.92 8.52
N ALA A 83 -20.67 39.95 9.41
CA ALA A 83 -20.49 38.53 9.07
C ALA A 83 -21.80 37.79 9.25
N PHE A 84 -22.15 36.97 8.26
CA PHE A 84 -23.34 36.12 8.28
C PHE A 84 -22.90 34.68 8.10
N GLU A 85 -23.40 33.78 8.95
CA GLU A 85 -23.24 32.33 8.76
C GLU A 85 -24.33 31.83 7.81
N LEU A 86 -23.91 31.15 6.75
CA LEU A 86 -24.78 30.63 5.69
C LEU A 86 -24.60 29.13 5.54
N ASP A 87 -25.71 28.40 5.42
CA ASP A 87 -25.67 26.98 5.08
C ASP A 87 -25.13 26.79 3.65
N VAL A 88 -24.25 25.79 3.45
CA VAL A 88 -23.82 25.34 2.13
C VAL A 88 -24.80 24.26 1.64
N PRO A 89 -25.65 24.56 0.65
CA PRO A 89 -26.72 23.65 0.25
C PRO A 89 -26.19 22.31 -0.27
N GLY A 90 -26.74 21.20 0.22
CA GLY A 90 -26.42 19.87 -0.25
C GLY A 90 -25.03 19.35 0.12
N GLN A 91 -24.27 20.09 0.94
CA GLN A 91 -22.94 19.69 1.41
C GLN A 91 -22.96 19.49 2.92
N PHE A 92 -22.23 18.47 3.36
CA PHE A 92 -22.12 18.10 4.78
C PHE A 92 -20.66 17.76 5.09
N ALA A 93 -20.23 18.04 6.30
CA ALA A 93 -19.01 17.47 6.84
C ALA A 93 -19.30 16.04 7.32
N SER A 94 -18.50 15.08 6.88
CA SER A 94 -18.39 13.78 7.54
C SER A 94 -17.51 13.99 8.76
N THR A 95 -18.06 13.79 9.94
CA THR A 95 -17.38 14.02 11.23
C THR A 95 -17.39 12.76 12.08
N TYR A 96 -16.37 12.61 12.93
CA TYR A 96 -16.32 11.55 13.92
C TYR A 96 -15.92 12.12 15.27
N THR A 97 -16.15 11.36 16.33
CA THR A 97 -15.64 11.67 17.67
C THR A 97 -14.34 10.92 17.86
N ASN A 98 -13.22 11.65 17.99
CA ASN A 98 -11.92 11.04 18.24
C ASN A 98 -11.96 10.37 19.64
N PRO A 99 -11.76 9.04 19.74
CA PRO A 99 -11.87 8.32 21.00
C PRO A 99 -10.79 8.70 22.02
N GLU A 100 -9.65 9.24 21.59
CA GLU A 100 -8.54 9.64 22.45
C GLU A 100 -8.79 10.99 23.09
N THR A 101 -9.38 11.94 22.35
CA THR A 101 -9.56 13.33 22.79
C THR A 101 -11.00 13.63 23.18
N GLY A 102 -11.98 12.81 22.78
CA GLY A 102 -13.41 13.08 22.90
C GLY A 102 -13.91 14.20 22.00
N MET A 103 -13.07 14.80 21.16
CA MET A 103 -13.40 15.95 20.33
C MET A 103 -13.88 15.51 18.93
N PRO A 104 -14.81 16.29 18.32
CA PRO A 104 -15.22 16.04 16.96
C PRO A 104 -14.11 16.48 15.97
N GLU A 105 -13.86 15.63 14.95
CA GLU A 105 -12.94 15.91 13.87
C GLU A 105 -13.62 15.70 12.52
N VAL A 106 -13.18 16.44 11.48
CA VAL A 106 -13.71 16.36 10.12
C VAL A 106 -12.92 15.38 9.29
N LEU A 107 -13.60 14.41 8.68
CA LEU A 107 -13.01 13.41 7.78
C LEU A 107 -13.08 13.84 6.31
N GLY A 108 -14.12 14.58 5.91
CA GLY A 108 -14.29 15.04 4.53
C GLY A 108 -15.60 15.82 4.34
N VAL A 109 -15.82 16.24 3.09
CA VAL A 109 -17.07 16.86 2.66
C VAL A 109 -17.82 15.88 1.77
N VAL A 110 -19.09 15.66 2.08
CA VAL A 110 -19.94 14.66 1.42
C VAL A 110 -21.27 15.26 0.99
N GLY A 111 -21.91 14.66 0.00
CA GLY A 111 -23.21 15.10 -0.52
C GLY A 111 -24.41 14.56 0.25
N ASN A 112 -25.61 14.94 -0.23
CA ASN A 112 -26.90 14.53 0.35
C ASN A 112 -27.10 13.02 0.45
N THR A 113 -26.67 12.27 -0.56
CA THR A 113 -26.91 10.83 -0.68
C THR A 113 -25.95 9.98 0.14
N TYR A 114 -24.88 10.61 0.70
CA TYR A 114 -23.95 9.88 1.54
C TYR A 114 -24.59 9.45 2.85
N VAL A 115 -24.40 8.17 3.18
CA VAL A 115 -24.81 7.57 4.46
C VAL A 115 -23.56 7.17 5.22
N PRO A 116 -23.28 7.73 6.41
CA PRO A 116 -22.14 7.33 7.23
C PRO A 116 -22.21 5.84 7.61
N ILE A 117 -21.11 5.13 7.39
CA ILE A 117 -20.96 3.72 7.78
C ILE A 117 -20.02 3.68 8.97
N GLN A 118 -20.43 3.08 10.09
CA GLN A 118 -19.58 2.91 11.26
C GLN A 118 -18.51 1.85 10.99
N ASN A 119 -17.36 1.94 11.66
CA ASN A 119 -16.32 0.92 11.55
C ASN A 119 -16.82 -0.47 11.97
N GLU A 120 -17.72 -0.51 12.95
CA GLU A 120 -18.34 -1.72 13.47
C GLU A 120 -19.42 -2.33 12.56
N ALA A 121 -19.87 -1.60 11.55
CA ALA A 121 -20.99 -2.03 10.70
C ALA A 121 -20.74 -3.36 9.96
N HIS A 122 -19.47 -3.71 9.78
CA HIS A 122 -19.06 -4.95 9.11
C HIS A 122 -18.43 -5.97 10.08
N ALA A 123 -18.47 -5.73 11.39
CA ALA A 123 -17.85 -6.60 12.38
C ALA A 123 -18.35 -8.05 12.27
N ASP A 124 -19.65 -8.25 12.18
CA ASP A 124 -20.26 -9.58 12.07
C ASP A 124 -19.83 -10.31 10.79
N LEU A 125 -19.62 -9.59 9.69
CA LEU A 125 -19.09 -10.17 8.45
C LEU A 125 -17.63 -10.61 8.62
N LEU A 126 -16.80 -9.77 9.23
CA LEU A 126 -15.40 -10.11 9.48
C LEU A 126 -15.28 -11.29 10.43
N ASP A 127 -16.11 -11.35 11.46
CA ASP A 127 -16.19 -12.50 12.38
C ASP A 127 -16.63 -13.76 11.62
N ALA A 128 -17.64 -13.68 10.76
CA ALA A 128 -18.07 -14.80 9.93
C ALA A 128 -16.97 -15.27 8.96
N ILE A 129 -16.15 -14.37 8.40
CA ILE A 129 -14.99 -14.73 7.57
C ILE A 129 -13.95 -15.50 8.39
N VAL A 130 -13.64 -15.02 9.60
CA VAL A 130 -12.69 -15.67 10.51
C VAL A 130 -13.19 -17.06 10.91
N ASP A 131 -14.45 -17.19 11.30
CA ASP A 131 -15.07 -18.46 11.72
C ASP A 131 -15.08 -19.49 10.57
N GLU A 132 -15.44 -19.09 9.35
CA GLU A 132 -15.55 -19.98 8.19
C GLU A 132 -14.17 -20.38 7.61
N SER A 133 -13.14 -19.54 7.76
CA SER A 133 -11.80 -19.77 7.17
C SER A 133 -10.75 -20.24 8.18
N GLY A 134 -11.01 -20.09 9.47
CA GLY A 134 -9.99 -20.23 10.51
C GLY A 134 -8.92 -19.15 10.48
N ALA A 135 -9.10 -18.07 9.72
CA ALA A 135 -8.22 -16.91 9.72
C ALA A 135 -8.15 -16.26 11.10
N HIS A 136 -7.19 -15.38 11.31
CA HIS A 136 -7.12 -14.55 12.49
C HIS A 136 -6.89 -13.09 12.11
N PHE A 137 -7.33 -12.18 12.96
CA PHE A 137 -7.01 -10.75 12.81
C PHE A 137 -5.52 -10.54 12.99
N GLU A 138 -4.94 -9.59 12.25
CA GLU A 138 -3.48 -9.39 12.25
C GLU A 138 -3.13 -7.94 12.52
N SER A 139 -3.60 -6.99 11.69
CA SER A 139 -3.35 -5.56 11.90
C SER A 139 -4.55 -4.71 11.54
N ALA A 140 -4.69 -3.55 12.19
CA ALA A 140 -5.74 -2.60 11.89
C ALA A 140 -5.25 -1.17 12.11
N ALA A 141 -5.67 -0.22 11.26
CA ALA A 141 -5.30 1.18 11.40
C ALA A 141 -6.27 2.14 10.73
N LYS A 142 -6.16 3.41 11.15
CA LYS A 142 -6.66 4.56 10.41
C LYS A 142 -5.59 5.09 9.45
N MET A 143 -6.01 5.52 8.27
CA MET A 143 -5.16 6.14 7.25
C MET A 143 -5.72 7.50 6.85
N ARG A 144 -4.89 8.35 6.27
CA ARG A 144 -5.27 9.69 5.78
C ARG A 144 -6.02 10.53 6.83
N GLY A 145 -5.59 10.46 8.11
CA GLY A 145 -6.25 11.16 9.22
C GLY A 145 -7.65 10.61 9.54
N GLY A 146 -7.86 9.31 9.40
CA GLY A 146 -9.13 8.64 9.70
C GLY A 146 -10.12 8.59 8.53
N ARG A 147 -9.77 9.14 7.36
CA ARG A 147 -10.63 9.07 6.16
C ARG A 147 -10.83 7.65 5.67
N ASP A 148 -9.80 6.83 5.81
CA ASP A 148 -9.86 5.39 5.55
C ASP A 148 -9.42 4.62 6.78
N VAL A 149 -9.96 3.44 6.93
CA VAL A 149 -9.54 2.45 7.92
C VAL A 149 -9.36 1.10 7.24
N PHE A 150 -8.48 0.26 7.79
CA PHE A 150 -8.36 -1.12 7.36
C PHE A 150 -8.30 -2.06 8.56
N VAL A 151 -8.69 -3.31 8.31
CA VAL A 151 -8.47 -4.47 9.18
C VAL A 151 -7.97 -5.60 8.30
N THR A 152 -6.84 -6.23 8.67
CA THR A 152 -6.33 -7.40 7.96
C THR A 152 -6.62 -8.69 8.73
N MET A 153 -6.89 -9.74 7.97
CA MET A 153 -7.06 -11.11 8.46
C MET A 153 -6.05 -12.00 7.73
N LYS A 154 -5.23 -12.73 8.48
CA LYS A 154 -4.27 -13.69 7.94
C LYS A 154 -4.94 -15.06 7.83
N LEU A 155 -4.88 -15.66 6.64
CA LEU A 155 -5.36 -17.02 6.42
C LEU A 155 -4.36 -18.02 7.00
N ASN A 156 -4.85 -19.15 7.51
CA ASN A 156 -3.98 -20.20 8.09
C ASN A 156 -3.17 -20.98 7.04
N SER A 157 -3.51 -20.84 5.77
CA SER A 157 -2.76 -21.42 4.66
C SER A 157 -1.67 -20.47 4.18
N GLN A 158 -0.52 -21.04 3.81
CA GLN A 158 0.59 -20.34 3.17
C GLN A 158 0.81 -20.96 1.79
N MET A 159 1.06 -20.12 0.80
CA MET A 159 1.48 -20.55 -0.53
C MET A 159 3.00 -20.81 -0.49
N LEU A 160 3.46 -21.90 -1.10
CA LEU A 160 4.88 -22.23 -1.18
C LEU A 160 5.30 -22.37 -2.66
N VAL A 161 5.64 -21.25 -3.28
CA VAL A 161 5.97 -21.15 -4.70
C VAL A 161 7.25 -21.92 -5.00
N GLY A 162 7.17 -22.84 -5.97
CA GLY A 162 8.29 -23.72 -6.35
C GLY A 162 8.77 -24.62 -5.22
N GLY A 163 8.01 -24.79 -4.15
CA GLY A 163 8.41 -25.52 -2.97
C GLY A 163 9.49 -24.84 -2.11
N VAL A 164 9.86 -23.61 -2.39
CA VAL A 164 11.00 -22.92 -1.75
C VAL A 164 10.68 -21.50 -1.29
N ASP A 165 9.62 -20.86 -1.81
CA ASP A 165 9.35 -19.46 -1.55
C ASP A 165 7.99 -19.26 -0.85
N PRO A 166 7.97 -18.97 0.46
CA PRO A 166 6.75 -18.82 1.22
C PRO A 166 6.08 -17.47 0.95
N VAL A 167 4.76 -17.50 0.74
CA VAL A 167 3.91 -16.32 0.56
C VAL A 167 2.72 -16.42 1.50
N ASP A 168 2.60 -15.48 2.43
CA ASP A 168 1.49 -15.39 3.36
C ASP A 168 0.24 -14.82 2.69
N LEU A 169 -0.92 -15.35 3.04
CA LEU A 169 -2.20 -15.00 2.43
C LEU A 169 -3.03 -14.16 3.40
N TYR A 170 -3.46 -12.99 2.91
CA TYR A 170 -4.27 -12.05 3.70
C TYR A 170 -5.54 -11.66 2.97
N LEU A 171 -6.56 -11.34 3.78
CA LEU A 171 -7.74 -10.60 3.36
C LEU A 171 -7.77 -9.27 4.12
N ALA A 172 -7.82 -8.16 3.40
CA ALA A 172 -7.88 -6.83 3.97
C ALA A 172 -9.26 -6.21 3.75
N ALA A 173 -9.90 -5.79 4.83
CA ALA A 173 -11.14 -5.03 4.81
C ALA A 173 -10.83 -3.54 4.90
N PHE A 174 -11.40 -2.75 4.00
CA PHE A 174 -11.26 -1.29 3.96
C PHE A 174 -12.62 -0.62 4.12
N ASN A 175 -12.69 0.41 4.94
CA ASN A 175 -13.83 1.31 5.02
C ASN A 175 -13.37 2.76 4.77
N SER A 176 -14.24 3.60 4.18
CA SER A 176 -13.93 4.99 3.85
C SER A 176 -15.02 5.92 4.37
N HIS A 177 -14.60 7.01 5.01
CA HIS A 177 -15.50 7.96 5.67
C HIS A 177 -15.59 9.32 4.97
N ASP A 178 -14.84 9.52 3.86
CA ASP A 178 -14.83 10.78 3.09
C ASP A 178 -15.69 10.74 1.81
N GLY A 179 -16.46 9.66 1.63
CA GLY A 179 -17.32 9.46 0.46
C GLY A 179 -16.59 9.03 -0.82
N GLN A 180 -15.26 8.84 -0.78
CA GLN A 180 -14.45 8.47 -1.96
C GLN A 180 -14.55 6.97 -2.29
N SER A 181 -14.90 6.14 -1.33
CA SER A 181 -14.92 4.69 -1.49
C SER A 181 -16.03 4.03 -0.65
N SER A 182 -16.52 2.90 -1.14
CA SER A 182 -17.38 1.99 -0.35
C SER A 182 -16.52 1.04 0.50
N PHE A 183 -17.16 0.29 1.40
CA PHE A 183 -16.52 -0.85 2.04
C PHE A 183 -16.03 -1.86 0.99
N LYS A 184 -14.82 -2.39 1.17
CA LYS A 184 -14.18 -3.32 0.25
C LYS A 184 -13.43 -4.39 1.02
N LEU A 185 -13.47 -5.60 0.48
CA LEU A 185 -12.54 -6.67 0.81
C LEU A 185 -11.53 -6.79 -0.32
N ALA A 186 -10.25 -6.80 0.01
CA ALA A 186 -9.15 -6.95 -0.94
C ALA A 186 -8.27 -8.13 -0.52
N ILE A 187 -7.91 -8.96 -1.49
CA ILE A 187 -6.98 -10.05 -1.30
C ILE A 187 -5.58 -9.48 -1.47
N THR A 188 -4.70 -9.77 -0.52
CA THR A 188 -3.30 -9.38 -0.57
C THR A 188 -2.43 -10.51 -0.09
N ASN A 189 -1.38 -10.78 -0.85
CA ASN A 189 -0.45 -11.85 -0.55
C ASN A 189 0.91 -11.22 -0.25
N THR A 190 1.51 -11.55 0.88
CA THR A 190 2.76 -10.94 1.32
C THR A 190 3.88 -11.95 1.24
N ARG A 191 4.90 -11.64 0.44
CA ARG A 191 6.17 -12.35 0.39
C ARG A 191 7.23 -11.54 1.12
N VAL A 192 7.88 -12.13 2.10
CA VAL A 192 8.84 -11.47 2.99
C VAL A 192 8.20 -10.23 3.63
N PHE A 193 8.25 -9.06 2.99
CA PHE A 193 7.63 -7.80 3.43
C PHE A 193 6.99 -7.01 2.26
N CYS A 194 6.78 -7.65 1.11
CA CYS A 194 6.19 -7.00 -0.08
C CYS A 194 4.78 -7.48 -0.33
N SER A 195 3.84 -6.55 -0.49
CA SER A 195 2.44 -6.86 -0.76
C SER A 195 2.20 -7.11 -2.25
N ASN A 196 1.74 -8.31 -2.57
CA ASN A 196 1.34 -8.70 -3.93
C ASN A 196 -0.17 -8.47 -4.12
N GLN A 197 -0.58 -7.21 -4.30
CA GLN A 197 -1.96 -6.88 -4.64
C GLN A 197 -2.13 -6.91 -6.15
N GLN A 198 -2.90 -7.88 -6.67
CA GLN A 198 -3.03 -8.12 -8.10
C GLN A 198 -4.48 -8.06 -8.58
N ALA A 199 -4.81 -7.11 -9.46
CA ALA A 199 -6.03 -7.20 -10.26
C ALA A 199 -5.82 -7.96 -11.58
N ALA A 200 -4.57 -8.06 -12.05
CA ALA A 200 -4.24 -8.64 -13.36
C ALA A 200 -4.41 -10.17 -13.44
N VAL A 201 -4.39 -10.86 -12.29
CA VAL A 201 -4.59 -12.32 -12.23
C VAL A 201 -6.04 -12.68 -12.56
N MET A 202 -6.97 -11.77 -12.30
CA MET A 202 -8.41 -12.00 -12.47
C MET A 202 -8.96 -11.19 -13.64
N ARG A 203 -8.71 -11.60 -14.87
CA ARG A 203 -9.25 -10.95 -16.07
C ARG A 203 -10.79 -10.86 -16.07
N ASP A 204 -11.48 -11.80 -15.42
CA ASP A 204 -12.94 -11.93 -15.42
C ASP A 204 -13.57 -11.90 -14.02
N ALA A 205 -12.82 -11.84 -12.94
CA ALA A 205 -13.37 -11.78 -11.60
C ALA A 205 -13.19 -10.40 -10.99
N LYS A 206 -14.29 -9.84 -10.52
CA LYS A 206 -14.28 -8.60 -9.74
C LYS A 206 -13.45 -8.85 -8.47
N SER A 207 -12.18 -8.48 -8.49
CA SER A 207 -11.25 -8.56 -7.35
C SER A 207 -11.65 -7.68 -6.15
N LYS A 208 -12.83 -7.06 -6.25
CA LYS A 208 -13.42 -6.18 -5.24
C LYS A 208 -14.81 -6.68 -4.94
N PHE A 209 -14.98 -7.27 -3.78
CA PHE A 209 -16.28 -7.59 -3.24
C PHE A 209 -16.84 -6.32 -2.60
N SER A 210 -17.86 -5.73 -3.20
CA SER A 210 -18.60 -4.59 -2.65
C SER A 210 -19.88 -5.12 -2.02
N ILE A 211 -19.96 -5.03 -0.70
CA ILE A 211 -21.13 -5.49 0.06
C ILE A 211 -22.17 -4.39 0.06
N ARG A 212 -23.37 -4.72 -0.41
CA ARG A 212 -24.56 -3.91 -0.19
C ARG A 212 -25.19 -4.34 1.15
N HIS A 213 -25.45 -3.36 2.00
CA HIS A 213 -26.15 -3.59 3.26
C HIS A 213 -27.56 -4.12 3.01
N THR A 214 -27.76 -5.43 3.19
CA THR A 214 -29.09 -6.04 3.30
C THR A 214 -29.08 -6.95 4.53
N ALA A 215 -30.00 -6.68 5.42
CA ALA A 215 -30.06 -7.23 6.76
C ALA A 215 -30.43 -8.72 6.81
N GLY A 216 -29.72 -9.48 7.63
CA GLY A 216 -30.06 -10.82 8.10
C GLY A 216 -28.84 -11.70 8.31
N SER A 217 -28.75 -12.39 9.45
CA SER A 217 -27.62 -13.25 9.82
C SER A 217 -27.33 -14.38 8.81
N GLY A 218 -28.35 -14.87 8.08
CA GLY A 218 -28.16 -15.84 7.00
C GLY A 218 -27.52 -15.26 5.75
N SER A 219 -27.65 -13.96 5.51
CA SER A 219 -26.99 -13.23 4.42
C SER A 219 -25.48 -13.07 4.70
N LEU A 220 -25.09 -12.76 5.93
CA LEU A 220 -23.68 -12.54 6.32
C LEU A 220 -22.80 -13.77 6.13
N ILE A 221 -23.29 -14.95 6.53
CA ILE A 221 -22.56 -16.21 6.33
C ILE A 221 -22.39 -16.49 4.82
N THR A 222 -23.46 -16.26 4.04
CA THR A 222 -23.41 -16.42 2.59
C THR A 222 -22.42 -15.45 1.95
N GLU A 223 -22.42 -14.19 2.39
CA GLU A 223 -21.49 -13.16 1.92
C GLU A 223 -20.03 -13.48 2.30
N ALA A 224 -19.80 -13.97 3.54
CA ALA A 224 -18.50 -14.43 3.98
C ALA A 224 -17.97 -15.60 3.11
N ARG A 225 -18.83 -16.58 2.85
CA ARG A 225 -18.49 -17.74 1.99
C ARG A 225 -18.20 -17.32 0.55
N GLU A 226 -18.95 -16.41 -0.02
CA GLU A 226 -18.67 -15.88 -1.37
C GLU A 226 -17.36 -15.09 -1.41
N ALA A 227 -17.08 -14.25 -0.40
CA ALA A 227 -15.80 -13.55 -0.29
C ALA A 227 -14.63 -14.54 -0.20
N LEU A 228 -14.74 -15.57 0.63
CA LEU A 228 -13.72 -16.62 0.78
C LEU A 228 -13.55 -17.44 -0.50
N LYS A 229 -14.64 -17.81 -1.16
CA LYS A 229 -14.59 -18.51 -2.45
C LYS A 229 -13.82 -17.71 -3.49
N LEU A 230 -14.07 -16.40 -3.60
CA LEU A 230 -13.32 -15.52 -4.47
C LEU A 230 -11.85 -15.43 -4.04
N THR A 231 -11.58 -15.37 -2.73
CA THR A 231 -10.22 -15.32 -2.17
C THR A 231 -9.44 -16.59 -2.53
N PHE A 232 -10.01 -17.77 -2.34
CA PHE A 232 -9.35 -19.03 -2.66
C PHE A 232 -9.16 -19.21 -4.18
N ALA A 233 -10.15 -18.81 -5.00
CA ALA A 233 -10.03 -18.84 -6.45
C ALA A 233 -8.92 -17.91 -6.95
N TYR A 234 -8.80 -16.73 -6.37
CA TYR A 234 -7.72 -15.79 -6.66
C TYR A 234 -6.36 -16.38 -6.27
N ASN A 235 -6.23 -16.89 -5.04
CA ASN A 235 -4.97 -17.45 -4.55
C ASN A 235 -4.52 -18.63 -5.42
N ALA A 236 -5.43 -19.52 -5.82
CA ALA A 236 -5.11 -20.63 -6.71
C ALA A 236 -4.61 -20.18 -8.09
N GLN A 237 -5.21 -19.12 -8.66
CA GLN A 237 -4.76 -18.54 -9.95
C GLN A 237 -3.42 -17.83 -9.81
N PHE A 238 -3.21 -17.11 -8.72
CA PHE A 238 -1.96 -16.43 -8.44
C PHE A 238 -0.82 -17.45 -8.21
N GLU A 239 -1.08 -18.49 -7.44
CA GLU A 239 -0.14 -19.59 -7.21
C GLU A 239 0.25 -20.29 -8.53
N ALA A 240 -0.73 -20.62 -9.37
CA ALA A 240 -0.45 -21.22 -10.69
C ALA A 240 0.39 -20.29 -11.59
N ALA A 241 0.20 -18.98 -11.51
CA ALA A 241 1.02 -18.02 -12.24
C ALA A 241 2.45 -17.92 -11.64
N ALA A 242 2.54 -17.86 -10.31
CA ALA A 242 3.83 -17.81 -9.60
C ALA A 242 4.66 -19.08 -9.87
N GLU A 243 4.02 -20.27 -9.88
CA GLU A 243 4.66 -21.54 -10.24
C GLU A 243 5.23 -21.54 -11.65
N LYS A 244 4.51 -20.97 -12.62
CA LYS A 244 5.06 -20.80 -13.99
C LYS A 244 6.25 -19.85 -13.99
N MET A 245 6.14 -18.72 -13.28
CA MET A 245 7.21 -17.73 -13.21
C MET A 245 8.48 -18.29 -12.56
N ILE A 246 8.37 -19.07 -11.48
CA ILE A 246 9.55 -19.62 -10.80
C ILE A 246 10.25 -20.71 -11.62
N GLN A 247 9.50 -21.43 -12.47
CA GLN A 247 10.05 -22.43 -13.39
C GLN A 247 10.65 -21.80 -14.66
N THR A 248 10.39 -20.53 -14.92
CA THR A 248 10.89 -19.83 -16.11
C THR A 248 12.16 -19.08 -15.78
N THR A 249 13.26 -19.41 -16.49
CA THR A 249 14.53 -18.72 -16.34
C THR A 249 14.44 -17.29 -16.87
N MET A 250 14.94 -16.33 -16.11
CA MET A 250 15.12 -14.93 -16.48
C MET A 250 16.60 -14.59 -16.28
N THR A 251 17.31 -14.23 -17.37
CA THR A 251 18.70 -13.79 -17.27
C THR A 251 18.78 -12.31 -16.89
N ASP A 252 19.92 -11.88 -16.33
CA ASP A 252 20.15 -10.45 -16.01
C ASP A 252 19.98 -9.57 -17.25
N ALA A 253 20.47 -10.02 -18.41
CA ALA A 253 20.31 -9.28 -19.67
C ALA A 253 18.83 -9.16 -20.10
N ALA A 254 18.05 -10.24 -19.99
CA ALA A 254 16.63 -10.22 -20.34
C ALA A 254 15.83 -9.33 -19.36
N PHE A 255 16.19 -9.36 -18.08
CA PHE A 255 15.58 -8.47 -17.08
C PHE A 255 15.93 -7.00 -17.32
N ALA A 256 17.18 -6.68 -17.64
CA ALA A 256 17.63 -5.32 -17.97
C ALA A 256 16.86 -4.74 -19.18
N GLU A 257 16.67 -5.53 -20.25
CA GLU A 257 15.86 -5.11 -21.40
C GLU A 257 14.39 -4.91 -21.03
N LEU A 258 13.79 -5.80 -20.21
CA LEU A 258 12.42 -5.62 -19.71
C LEU A 258 12.27 -4.32 -18.91
N VAL A 259 13.23 -4.02 -18.04
CA VAL A 259 13.23 -2.79 -17.21
C VAL A 259 13.42 -1.55 -18.07
N LYS A 260 14.27 -1.61 -19.11
CA LYS A 260 14.51 -0.52 -20.06
C LYS A 260 13.23 -0.12 -20.78
N ASP A 261 12.44 -1.10 -21.21
CA ASP A 261 11.21 -0.87 -21.98
C ASP A 261 9.98 -0.68 -21.09
N PHE A 262 10.17 -0.74 -19.77
CA PHE A 262 9.02 -0.72 -18.84
C PHE A 262 8.33 0.63 -18.78
N TRP A 263 9.10 1.74 -18.74
CA TRP A 263 8.56 3.10 -18.57
C TRP A 263 8.61 3.96 -19.84
N ASP A 264 9.08 3.45 -20.96
CA ASP A 264 9.12 4.12 -22.26
C ASP A 264 9.60 5.59 -22.15
N VAL A 265 10.78 5.79 -21.55
CA VAL A 265 11.37 7.12 -21.39
C VAL A 265 12.07 7.53 -22.68
N PRO A 266 11.65 8.63 -23.37
CA PRO A 266 12.26 9.09 -24.60
C PRO A 266 13.75 9.40 -24.42
N GLU A 267 14.56 9.15 -25.47
CA GLU A 267 16.00 9.44 -25.45
C GLU A 267 16.30 10.94 -25.30
N ASP A 268 15.42 11.80 -25.80
CA ASP A 268 15.50 13.26 -25.71
C ASP A 268 14.84 13.84 -24.45
N ALA A 269 14.38 12.99 -23.53
CA ALA A 269 13.78 13.44 -22.28
C ALA A 269 14.72 14.35 -21.47
N ALA A 270 14.19 15.26 -20.69
CA ALA A 270 14.98 16.14 -19.83
C ALA A 270 15.94 15.34 -18.94
N LYS A 271 17.17 15.84 -18.74
CA LYS A 271 18.24 15.18 -17.99
C LYS A 271 17.81 14.65 -16.62
N ALA A 272 16.93 15.38 -15.92
CA ALA A 272 16.39 14.94 -14.62
C ALA A 272 15.49 13.70 -14.75
N VAL A 273 14.79 13.53 -15.88
CA VAL A 273 13.96 12.35 -16.18
C VAL A 273 14.86 11.17 -16.49
N GLN A 274 15.87 11.37 -17.35
CA GLN A 274 16.86 10.33 -17.67
C GLN A 274 17.61 9.84 -16.42
N THR A 275 18.05 10.76 -15.54
CA THR A 275 18.72 10.39 -14.29
C THR A 275 17.82 9.58 -13.37
N ARG A 276 16.54 9.96 -13.24
CA ARG A 276 15.57 9.19 -12.43
C ARG A 276 15.33 7.80 -13.00
N ASP A 277 15.28 7.68 -14.32
CA ASP A 277 15.12 6.41 -14.99
C ASP A 277 16.36 5.51 -14.81
N ALA A 278 17.54 6.05 -15.00
CA ALA A 278 18.80 5.33 -14.77
C ALA A 278 18.91 4.81 -13.33
N ASN A 279 18.60 5.65 -12.33
CA ASN A 279 18.61 5.24 -10.91
C ASN A 279 17.59 4.12 -10.63
N ARG A 280 16.44 4.18 -11.27
CA ARG A 280 15.38 3.18 -11.11
C ARG A 280 15.79 1.84 -11.73
N ARG A 281 16.39 1.86 -12.92
CA ARG A 281 16.92 0.66 -13.59
C ARG A 281 18.01 0.02 -12.75
N GLU A 282 19.01 0.80 -12.31
CA GLU A 282 20.09 0.32 -11.44
C GLU A 282 19.53 -0.34 -10.16
N GLN A 283 18.48 0.26 -9.55
CA GLN A 283 17.87 -0.29 -8.35
C GLN A 283 17.13 -1.60 -8.62
N LEU A 284 16.39 -1.71 -9.72
CA LEU A 284 15.69 -2.93 -10.10
C LEU A 284 16.64 -4.05 -10.48
N GLU A 285 17.69 -3.75 -11.24
CA GLU A 285 18.72 -4.71 -11.62
C GLU A 285 19.45 -5.25 -10.39
N TRP A 286 19.79 -4.37 -9.42
CA TRP A 286 20.35 -4.81 -8.15
C TRP A 286 19.39 -5.69 -7.35
N LEU A 287 18.10 -5.33 -7.28
CA LEU A 287 17.09 -6.14 -6.58
C LEU A 287 16.95 -7.54 -7.19
N PHE A 288 17.07 -7.63 -8.51
CA PHE A 288 16.98 -8.90 -9.22
C PHE A 288 18.24 -9.76 -9.04
N ALA A 289 19.42 -9.15 -9.21
CA ALA A 289 20.68 -9.89 -9.28
C ALA A 289 21.32 -10.15 -7.91
N ASP A 290 21.22 -9.20 -6.96
CA ASP A 290 22.05 -9.18 -5.76
C ASP A 290 21.28 -9.15 -4.44
N ALA A 291 20.00 -8.72 -4.43
CA ALA A 291 19.25 -8.61 -3.17
C ALA A 291 19.05 -9.98 -2.52
N SER A 292 19.36 -10.09 -1.24
CA SER A 292 19.22 -11.34 -0.47
C SER A 292 17.76 -11.80 -0.31
N THR A 293 16.80 -10.89 -0.47
CA THR A 293 15.37 -11.23 -0.51
C THR A 293 15.00 -12.17 -1.65
N ASN A 294 15.82 -12.23 -2.71
CA ASN A 294 15.61 -13.06 -3.88
C ASN A 294 16.55 -14.26 -3.96
N ASP A 295 17.37 -14.55 -2.93
CA ASP A 295 18.38 -15.62 -2.97
C ASP A 295 17.78 -16.99 -3.33
N ASN A 296 16.61 -17.33 -2.78
CA ASN A 296 15.93 -18.60 -3.00
C ASN A 296 15.22 -18.73 -4.35
N ILE A 297 15.07 -17.62 -5.08
CA ILE A 297 14.33 -17.58 -6.36
C ILE A 297 15.12 -16.92 -7.48
N ARG A 298 16.41 -16.63 -7.26
CA ARG A 298 17.28 -15.89 -8.17
C ARG A 298 17.29 -16.48 -9.58
N GLY A 299 17.35 -15.62 -10.59
CA GLY A 299 17.41 -16.02 -12.01
C GLY A 299 16.10 -16.57 -12.57
N THR A 300 14.97 -16.30 -11.92
CA THR A 300 13.63 -16.71 -12.38
C THR A 300 12.76 -15.52 -12.74
N ALA A 301 11.72 -15.72 -13.54
CA ALA A 301 10.70 -14.72 -13.81
C ALA A 301 9.95 -14.32 -12.52
N TRP A 302 9.87 -15.21 -11.52
CA TRP A 302 9.33 -14.90 -10.21
C TRP A 302 10.18 -13.87 -9.46
N ALA A 303 11.52 -14.02 -9.46
CA ALA A 303 12.43 -13.04 -8.90
C ALA A 303 12.31 -11.68 -9.61
N ALA A 304 12.14 -11.68 -10.93
CA ALA A 304 11.90 -10.46 -11.69
C ALA A 304 10.65 -9.73 -11.21
N TYR A 305 9.54 -10.44 -11.04
CA TYR A 305 8.30 -9.85 -10.51
C TYR A 305 8.48 -9.35 -9.06
N GLN A 306 9.12 -10.13 -8.19
CA GLN A 306 9.36 -9.74 -6.80
C GLN A 306 10.28 -8.50 -6.70
N SER A 307 11.22 -8.32 -7.62
CA SER A 307 12.05 -7.11 -7.69
C SER A 307 11.23 -5.84 -7.96
N PHE A 308 10.21 -5.91 -8.81
CA PHE A 308 9.27 -4.80 -9.02
C PHE A 308 8.41 -4.53 -7.78
N THR A 309 7.90 -5.58 -7.12
CA THR A 309 7.08 -5.39 -5.90
C THR A 309 7.90 -4.77 -4.78
N GLU A 310 9.12 -5.25 -4.56
CA GLU A 310 10.02 -4.72 -3.55
C GLU A 310 10.45 -3.28 -3.88
N TYR A 311 10.76 -2.98 -5.13
CA TYR A 311 11.05 -1.62 -5.57
C TYR A 311 9.89 -0.67 -5.23
N VAL A 312 8.66 -1.03 -5.60
CA VAL A 312 7.48 -0.20 -5.36
C VAL A 312 7.24 0.01 -3.87
N ASP A 313 7.37 -1.04 -3.07
CA ASP A 313 7.03 -0.99 -1.64
C ASP A 313 8.11 -0.32 -0.79
N HIS A 314 9.39 -0.42 -1.18
CA HIS A 314 10.48 -0.05 -0.29
C HIS A 314 11.49 0.96 -0.87
N TYR A 315 11.61 1.08 -2.18
CA TYR A 315 12.65 1.92 -2.80
C TYR A 315 12.11 3.06 -3.64
N ALA A 316 10.92 2.94 -4.23
CA ALA A 316 10.39 3.97 -5.11
C ALA A 316 10.34 5.34 -4.41
N PRO A 317 10.73 6.42 -5.10
CA PRO A 317 10.72 7.76 -4.55
C PRO A 317 9.37 8.14 -3.95
N THR A 318 9.40 8.68 -2.75
CA THR A 318 8.20 9.03 -2.00
C THR A 318 8.38 10.39 -1.35
N VAL A 319 7.33 11.20 -1.36
CA VAL A 319 7.30 12.50 -0.67
C VAL A 319 6.76 12.26 0.73
N LEU A 320 7.42 12.84 1.75
CA LEU A 320 7.03 12.70 3.16
C LEU A 320 5.57 13.16 3.41
N GLY A 321 5.16 14.26 2.78
CA GLY A 321 3.81 14.81 2.95
C GLY A 321 3.51 15.17 4.40
N LYS A 322 2.41 14.61 4.93
CA LYS A 322 1.98 14.74 6.33
C LYS A 322 2.30 13.50 7.18
N SER A 323 3.10 12.57 6.65
CA SER A 323 3.48 11.35 7.37
C SER A 323 4.66 11.61 8.31
N ASP A 324 4.77 10.82 9.37
CA ASP A 324 5.82 10.98 10.39
C ASP A 324 7.19 10.50 9.89
N SER A 325 7.22 9.59 8.92
CA SER A 325 8.44 9.07 8.30
C SER A 325 8.26 8.79 6.80
N ILE A 326 9.37 8.66 6.07
CA ILE A 326 9.35 8.27 4.65
C ILE A 326 8.80 6.85 4.48
N GLU A 327 9.06 5.95 5.41
CA GLU A 327 8.54 4.58 5.42
C GLU A 327 7.01 4.62 5.56
N SER A 328 6.46 5.38 6.50
CA SER A 328 5.02 5.57 6.68
C SER A 328 4.37 6.24 5.47
N ALA A 329 5.03 7.26 4.88
CA ALA A 329 4.56 7.90 3.65
C ALA A 329 4.51 6.90 2.48
N ARG A 330 5.50 6.03 2.38
CA ARG A 330 5.59 5.01 1.35
C ARG A 330 4.53 3.92 1.54
N ALA A 331 4.36 3.42 2.75
CA ALA A 331 3.33 2.46 3.09
C ALA A 331 1.92 3.00 2.77
N LEU A 332 1.65 4.25 3.15
CA LEU A 332 0.39 4.92 2.82
C LEU A 332 0.18 4.99 1.29
N ARG A 333 1.21 5.36 0.53
CA ARG A 333 1.17 5.39 -0.94
C ARG A 333 0.89 4.01 -1.53
N VAL A 334 1.49 2.95 -0.99
CA VAL A 334 1.28 1.56 -1.43
C VAL A 334 -0.17 1.13 -1.20
N LEU A 335 -0.75 1.46 -0.06
CA LEU A 335 -2.12 1.04 0.28
C LEU A 335 -3.22 1.89 -0.38
N THR A 336 -2.95 3.18 -0.65
CA THR A 336 -3.97 4.12 -1.14
C THR A 336 -3.71 4.64 -2.55
N GLY A 337 -2.50 4.48 -3.08
CA GLY A 337 -2.08 5.07 -4.36
C GLY A 337 -2.32 4.13 -5.55
N ALA A 338 -3.04 4.60 -6.57
CA ALA A 338 -3.25 3.86 -7.81
C ALA A 338 -1.93 3.51 -8.51
N THR A 339 -0.96 4.44 -8.54
CA THR A 339 0.32 4.25 -9.24
C THR A 339 1.11 3.04 -8.74
N ALA A 340 1.12 2.78 -7.42
CA ALA A 340 1.81 1.61 -6.87
C ALA A 340 1.18 0.30 -7.37
N PHE A 341 -0.14 0.25 -7.36
CA PHE A 341 -0.91 -0.87 -7.87
C PHE A 341 -0.72 -1.07 -9.38
N ASP A 342 -0.78 0.02 -10.17
CA ASP A 342 -0.64 -0.04 -11.63
C ASP A 342 0.73 -0.53 -12.05
N VAL A 343 1.81 -0.11 -11.38
CA VAL A 343 3.19 -0.58 -11.67
C VAL A 343 3.31 -2.08 -11.39
N LYS A 344 2.81 -2.57 -10.26
CA LYS A 344 2.85 -4.01 -9.93
C LYS A 344 2.03 -4.85 -10.93
N ASN A 345 0.85 -4.37 -11.33
CA ASN A 345 0.02 -5.03 -12.33
C ASN A 345 0.70 -5.08 -13.70
N LEU A 346 1.28 -3.97 -14.15
CA LEU A 346 1.99 -3.93 -15.43
C LEU A 346 3.21 -4.85 -15.41
N ALA A 347 3.96 -4.88 -14.30
CA ALA A 347 5.08 -5.80 -14.13
C ALA A 347 4.64 -7.26 -14.23
N PHE A 348 3.57 -7.63 -13.53
CA PHE A 348 2.99 -8.96 -13.60
C PHE A 348 2.61 -9.33 -15.05
N GLN A 349 1.89 -8.45 -15.75
CA GLN A 349 1.44 -8.70 -17.13
C GLN A 349 2.63 -8.85 -18.09
N LYS A 350 3.63 -7.94 -18.03
CA LYS A 350 4.80 -8.00 -18.91
C LYS A 350 5.63 -9.25 -18.66
N ILE A 351 5.84 -9.63 -17.39
CA ILE A 351 6.60 -10.83 -17.03
C ILE A 351 5.82 -12.09 -17.42
N MET A 352 4.51 -12.16 -17.15
CA MET A 352 3.69 -13.29 -17.58
C MET A 352 3.64 -13.47 -19.10
N ALA A 353 3.86 -12.41 -19.87
CA ALA A 353 3.95 -12.52 -21.33
C ALA A 353 5.27 -13.17 -21.82
N THR A 354 6.26 -13.33 -20.95
CA THR A 354 7.54 -14.02 -21.23
C THR A 354 7.57 -15.46 -20.73
N VAL A 355 6.48 -15.94 -20.09
CA VAL A 355 6.36 -17.26 -19.39
C VAL A 355 5.53 -18.30 -20.23
#